data_320f397f4dcff5e6e70c0893ef205a16
#
_entry.id   320f397f4dcff5e6e70c0893ef205a16
#
_cell.length_a   1.000
_cell.length_b   1.000
_cell.length_c   1.000
_cell.angle_alpha   90.00
_cell.angle_beta   90.00
_cell.angle_gamma   90.00
#
_symmetry.space_group_name_H-M   'P 1'
#
loop_
_entity.id
_entity.type
_entity.pdbx_description
1 polymer ?
#
loop_
_entity_poly.entity_id
_entity_poly.type
_entity_poly.pdbx_seq_one_letter_code
_entity_poly.pdbx_strand_id
1 'polypeptide(L)'
;MDEIRAVLWDVDGTLLDFLAAERAAIKTCFSLFGLGECTDEMIEQYSAINVRWWQALERGEYTKPEILVGRFTEFFAARGIDPAVAPAFNAEYQVRLGDTIVFCPHALETVQALRGRVAQCAVTNGTKIAQDKKLARSGLDRMLDRIFISEVVGAEKPSAAFFAPVFASLGGIKPEEMLIVGDSLTSDIRGGINAGIRTCWYNPGGHAAPPELRMDHTISDIAEVLQIVEKSAR
;
A
#
# COMPACT_ATOMS: atom_id res chain seq x y z
N MET A 1 -3.31 -9.50 26.60
CA MET A 1 -3.64 -8.79 25.33
C MET A 1 -4.68 -9.64 24.63
N ASP A 2 -5.68 -9.03 24.00
CA ASP A 2 -6.71 -9.81 23.29
C ASP A 2 -6.08 -10.57 22.13
N GLU A 3 -6.66 -11.72 21.79
CA GLU A 3 -6.20 -12.55 20.68
C GLU A 3 -6.37 -11.80 19.35
N ILE A 4 -5.39 -11.87 18.46
CA ILE A 4 -5.51 -11.34 17.09
C ILE A 4 -6.30 -12.33 16.26
N ARG A 5 -7.47 -11.90 15.76
CA ARG A 5 -8.41 -12.69 14.98
C ARG A 5 -8.48 -12.25 13.51
N ALA A 6 -7.96 -11.05 13.20
CA ALA A 6 -7.86 -10.57 11.83
C ALA A 6 -6.54 -9.84 11.57
N VAL A 7 -5.97 -10.03 10.38
CA VAL A 7 -4.83 -9.27 9.89
C VAL A 7 -5.26 -8.47 8.66
N LEU A 8 -5.03 -7.16 8.72
CA LEU A 8 -5.29 -6.21 7.66
C LEU A 8 -3.95 -5.87 7.00
N TRP A 9 -3.77 -6.34 5.78
CA TRP A 9 -2.54 -6.17 5.03
C TRP A 9 -2.61 -4.95 4.12
N ASP A 10 -1.68 -4.03 4.26
CA ASP A 10 -1.36 -3.17 3.14
C ASP A 10 -0.75 -3.99 2.00
N VAL A 11 -0.83 -3.50 0.75
CA VAL A 11 -0.40 -4.23 -0.43
C VAL A 11 0.93 -3.72 -0.95
N ASP A 12 1.02 -2.43 -1.27
CA ASP A 12 2.13 -1.81 -1.98
C ASP A 12 3.26 -1.38 -1.03
N GLY A 13 4.39 -2.05 -1.06
CA GLY A 13 5.50 -1.85 -0.11
C GLY A 13 5.44 -2.80 1.09
N THR A 14 4.35 -3.59 1.20
CA THR A 14 4.15 -4.54 2.30
C THR A 14 4.06 -5.99 1.79
N LEU A 15 3.02 -6.35 1.06
CA LEU A 15 2.93 -7.69 0.45
C LEU A 15 3.64 -7.76 -0.90
N LEU A 16 3.58 -6.68 -1.68
CA LEU A 16 4.19 -6.58 -3.00
C LEU A 16 5.21 -5.44 -3.05
N ASP A 17 6.35 -5.69 -3.67
CA ASP A 17 7.39 -4.70 -3.91
C ASP A 17 6.89 -3.64 -4.90
N PHE A 18 6.45 -2.51 -4.35
CA PHE A 18 5.95 -1.38 -5.13
C PHE A 18 7.04 -0.76 -6.00
N LEU A 19 8.27 -0.63 -5.49
CA LEU A 19 9.35 0.03 -6.23
C LEU A 19 9.74 -0.76 -7.48
N ALA A 20 9.72 -2.10 -7.41
CA ALA A 20 9.95 -2.94 -8.58
C ALA A 20 8.85 -2.75 -9.65
N ALA A 21 7.57 -2.68 -9.22
CA ALA A 21 6.44 -2.44 -10.12
C ALA A 21 6.47 -1.01 -10.70
N GLU A 22 6.75 -0.01 -9.87
CA GLU A 22 6.92 1.41 -10.28
C GLU A 22 8.00 1.55 -11.34
N ARG A 23 9.20 1.02 -11.08
CA ARG A 23 10.34 1.05 -12.01
C ARG A 23 9.98 0.46 -13.37
N ALA A 24 9.39 -0.71 -13.39
CA ALA A 24 9.00 -1.39 -14.63
C ALA A 24 7.90 -0.62 -15.38
N ALA A 25 6.89 -0.12 -14.66
CA ALA A 25 5.79 0.64 -15.24
C ALA A 25 6.26 1.93 -15.91
N ILE A 26 7.13 2.72 -15.24
CA ILE A 26 7.66 3.97 -15.79
C ILE A 26 8.48 3.69 -17.05
N LYS A 27 9.43 2.74 -17.01
CA LYS A 27 10.24 2.39 -18.18
C LYS A 27 9.38 1.97 -19.37
N THR A 28 8.35 1.16 -19.12
CA THR A 28 7.40 0.75 -20.14
C THR A 28 6.63 1.93 -20.72
N CYS A 29 6.13 2.83 -19.88
CA CYS A 29 5.41 4.02 -20.32
C CYS A 29 6.31 4.98 -21.11
N PHE A 30 7.56 5.21 -20.69
CA PHE A 30 8.51 6.02 -21.47
C PHE A 30 8.68 5.50 -22.89
N SER A 31 8.82 4.17 -23.04
CA SER A 31 8.89 3.53 -24.35
C SER A 31 7.62 3.71 -25.16
N LEU A 32 6.44 3.50 -24.56
CA LEU A 32 5.15 3.60 -25.23
C LEU A 32 4.84 5.04 -25.70
N PHE A 33 5.27 6.05 -24.94
CA PHE A 33 5.05 7.45 -25.26
C PHE A 33 6.19 8.08 -26.09
N GLY A 34 7.23 7.30 -26.43
CA GLY A 34 8.35 7.80 -27.23
C GLY A 34 9.17 8.89 -26.53
N LEU A 35 9.25 8.85 -25.17
CA LEU A 35 9.93 9.86 -24.37
C LEU A 35 11.45 9.62 -24.23
N GLY A 36 11.98 8.67 -24.94
CA GLY A 36 13.40 8.28 -24.85
C GLY A 36 13.68 7.31 -23.71
N GLU A 37 14.96 7.22 -23.31
CA GLU A 37 15.41 6.34 -22.23
C GLU A 37 14.99 6.91 -20.87
N CYS A 38 14.38 6.06 -20.04
CA CYS A 38 14.12 6.36 -18.64
C CYS A 38 15.25 5.82 -17.77
N THR A 39 16.15 6.70 -17.31
CA THR A 39 17.30 6.32 -16.48
C THR A 39 16.88 6.01 -15.05
N ASP A 40 17.73 5.30 -14.31
CA ASP A 40 17.47 4.99 -12.90
C ASP A 40 17.42 6.26 -12.04
N GLU A 41 18.23 7.28 -12.34
CA GLU A 41 18.16 8.61 -11.71
C GLU A 41 16.78 9.27 -11.90
N MET A 42 16.20 9.16 -13.10
CA MET A 42 14.86 9.68 -13.36
C MET A 42 13.79 8.97 -12.54
N ILE A 43 13.94 7.66 -12.34
CA ILE A 43 13.04 6.86 -11.52
C ILE A 43 13.14 7.28 -10.05
N GLU A 44 14.35 7.43 -9.51
CA GLU A 44 14.58 7.89 -8.14
C GLU A 44 13.96 9.28 -7.91
N GLN A 45 14.14 10.20 -8.85
CA GLN A 45 13.50 11.51 -8.79
C GLN A 45 11.98 11.41 -8.78
N TYR A 46 11.41 10.57 -9.68
CA TYR A 46 9.97 10.37 -9.72
C TYR A 46 9.45 9.75 -8.41
N SER A 47 10.12 8.72 -7.89
CA SER A 47 9.72 8.08 -6.61
C SER A 47 9.68 9.08 -5.46
N ALA A 48 10.66 9.99 -5.38
CA ALA A 48 10.66 11.04 -4.36
C ALA A 48 9.48 12.03 -4.54
N ILE A 49 9.14 12.40 -5.77
CA ILE A 49 7.96 13.20 -6.09
C ILE A 49 6.69 12.45 -5.71
N ASN A 50 6.58 11.19 -6.12
CA ASN A 50 5.43 10.32 -5.86
C ASN A 50 5.13 10.21 -4.35
N VAL A 51 6.13 9.93 -3.52
CA VAL A 51 5.98 9.87 -2.06
C VAL A 51 5.40 11.17 -1.50
N ARG A 52 5.90 12.33 -1.90
CA ARG A 52 5.41 13.64 -1.41
C ARG A 52 3.95 13.88 -1.79
N TRP A 53 3.54 13.51 -2.99
CA TRP A 53 2.16 13.65 -3.43
C TRP A 53 1.21 12.73 -2.69
N TRP A 54 1.59 11.46 -2.43
CA TRP A 54 0.80 10.56 -1.61
C TRP A 54 0.66 11.06 -0.18
N GLN A 55 1.73 11.55 0.44
CA GLN A 55 1.67 12.16 1.76
C GLN A 55 0.77 13.40 1.80
N ALA A 56 0.72 14.19 0.74
CA ALA A 56 -0.17 15.34 0.64
C ALA A 56 -1.66 14.93 0.56
N LEU A 57 -1.98 13.83 -0.15
CA LEU A 57 -3.32 13.21 -0.10
C LEU A 57 -3.68 12.79 1.32
N GLU A 58 -2.80 12.10 2.01
CA GLU A 58 -3.02 11.61 3.38
C GLU A 58 -3.24 12.73 4.39
N ARG A 59 -2.67 13.92 4.14
CA ARG A 59 -2.94 15.14 4.91
C ARG A 59 -4.20 15.89 4.47
N GLY A 60 -4.86 15.45 3.41
CA GLY A 60 -6.07 16.08 2.86
C GLY A 60 -5.81 17.38 2.08
N GLU A 61 -4.57 17.61 1.64
CA GLU A 61 -4.16 18.80 0.85
C GLU A 61 -4.63 18.70 -0.60
N TYR A 62 -4.74 17.50 -1.13
CA TYR A 62 -5.16 17.21 -2.50
C TYR A 62 -6.08 15.99 -2.53
N THR A 63 -6.88 15.91 -3.58
CA THR A 63 -7.69 14.72 -3.90
C THR A 63 -6.86 13.68 -4.66
N LYS A 64 -7.32 12.43 -4.68
CA LYS A 64 -6.65 11.35 -5.42
C LYS A 64 -6.49 11.66 -6.92
N PRO A 65 -7.50 12.14 -7.67
CA PRO A 65 -7.31 12.54 -9.07
C PRO A 65 -6.22 13.59 -9.26
N GLU A 66 -6.12 14.57 -8.34
CA GLU A 66 -5.10 15.62 -8.41
C GLU A 66 -3.69 15.06 -8.22
N ILE A 67 -3.48 14.18 -7.21
CA ILE A 67 -2.15 13.61 -6.98
C ILE A 67 -1.72 12.69 -8.11
N LEU A 68 -2.65 11.92 -8.69
CA LEU A 68 -2.34 10.96 -9.74
C LEU A 68 -1.79 11.62 -11.00
N VAL A 69 -2.27 12.80 -11.35
CA VAL A 69 -1.79 13.57 -12.50
C VAL A 69 -0.69 14.54 -12.09
N GLY A 70 -0.83 15.22 -10.95
CA GLY A 70 0.09 16.27 -10.47
C GLY A 70 1.52 15.79 -10.33
N ARG A 71 1.75 14.59 -9.82
CA ARG A 71 3.09 14.00 -9.69
C ARG A 71 3.81 13.83 -11.03
N PHE A 72 3.09 13.44 -12.10
CA PHE A 72 3.67 13.34 -13.44
C PHE A 72 3.84 14.72 -14.09
N THR A 73 2.91 15.64 -13.86
CA THR A 73 3.03 17.04 -14.30
C THR A 73 4.31 17.67 -13.74
N GLU A 74 4.56 17.51 -12.44
CA GLU A 74 5.77 18.01 -11.77
C GLU A 74 7.04 17.33 -12.32
N PHE A 75 7.00 16.00 -12.43
CA PHE A 75 8.14 15.22 -12.93
C PHE A 75 8.52 15.62 -14.37
N PHE A 76 7.54 15.73 -15.25
CA PHE A 76 7.77 16.10 -16.66
C PHE A 76 8.28 17.53 -16.80
N ALA A 77 7.71 18.48 -16.07
CA ALA A 77 8.21 19.85 -16.05
C ALA A 77 9.69 19.92 -15.60
N ALA A 78 10.06 19.16 -14.57
CA ALA A 78 11.44 19.11 -14.09
C ALA A 78 12.42 18.48 -15.10
N ARG A 79 11.93 17.69 -16.05
CA ARG A 79 12.73 17.02 -17.10
C ARG A 79 12.61 17.66 -18.49
N GLY A 80 11.89 18.78 -18.62
CA GLY A 80 11.68 19.45 -19.92
C GLY A 80 10.78 18.65 -20.88
N ILE A 81 9.98 17.71 -20.35
CA ILE A 81 8.96 16.98 -21.10
C ILE A 81 7.65 17.78 -21.01
N ASP A 82 6.87 17.83 -22.09
CA ASP A 82 5.60 18.54 -22.09
C ASP A 82 4.64 17.96 -21.02
N PRO A 83 4.26 18.74 -19.98
CA PRO A 83 3.36 18.26 -18.93
C PRO A 83 1.95 17.89 -19.43
N ALA A 84 1.54 18.35 -20.61
CA ALA A 84 0.26 17.96 -21.19
C ALA A 84 0.10 16.46 -21.42
N VAL A 85 1.20 15.73 -21.45
CA VAL A 85 1.23 14.25 -21.56
C VAL A 85 0.83 13.56 -20.25
N ALA A 86 0.90 14.23 -19.09
CA ALA A 86 0.74 13.60 -17.77
C ALA A 86 -0.57 12.83 -17.57
N PRO A 87 -1.76 13.32 -18.00
CA PRO A 87 -3.00 12.56 -17.80
C PRO A 87 -3.00 11.22 -18.55
N ALA A 88 -2.59 11.22 -19.83
CA ALA A 88 -2.53 10.01 -20.65
C ALA A 88 -1.45 9.04 -20.14
N PHE A 89 -0.29 9.58 -19.74
CA PHE A 89 0.78 8.78 -19.15
C PHE A 89 0.34 8.13 -17.84
N ASN A 90 -0.34 8.87 -16.95
CA ASN A 90 -0.86 8.29 -15.72
C ASN A 90 -1.87 7.17 -15.98
N ALA A 91 -2.77 7.35 -16.94
CA ALA A 91 -3.75 6.31 -17.28
C ALA A 91 -3.07 4.99 -17.67
N GLU A 92 -2.05 5.05 -18.53
CA GLU A 92 -1.26 3.88 -18.93
C GLU A 92 -0.42 3.33 -17.76
N TYR A 93 0.21 4.22 -16.99
CA TYR A 93 1.01 3.83 -15.83
C TYR A 93 0.20 3.02 -14.81
N GLN A 94 -1.06 3.40 -14.52
CA GLN A 94 -1.93 2.63 -13.62
C GLN A 94 -2.15 1.20 -14.13
N VAL A 95 -2.29 1.03 -15.44
CA VAL A 95 -2.41 -0.30 -16.05
C VAL A 95 -1.10 -1.09 -15.91
N ARG A 96 0.06 -0.42 -16.15
CA ARG A 96 1.38 -1.08 -16.12
C ARG A 96 1.85 -1.45 -14.72
N LEU A 97 1.42 -0.74 -13.69
CA LEU A 97 1.70 -1.12 -12.30
C LEU A 97 1.30 -2.56 -11.94
N GLY A 98 0.25 -3.08 -12.59
CA GLY A 98 -0.19 -4.47 -12.40
C GLY A 98 0.57 -5.50 -13.26
N ASP A 99 1.53 -5.09 -14.10
CA ASP A 99 2.26 -6.02 -14.97
C ASP A 99 3.44 -6.71 -14.27
N THR A 100 4.03 -6.08 -13.29
CA THR A 100 5.16 -6.62 -12.52
C THR A 100 4.70 -7.02 -11.13
N ILE A 101 4.85 -8.29 -10.81
CA ILE A 101 4.52 -8.86 -9.50
C ILE A 101 5.80 -9.41 -8.89
N VAL A 102 6.24 -8.77 -7.81
CA VAL A 102 7.33 -9.22 -6.95
C VAL A 102 6.80 -9.19 -5.53
N PHE A 103 6.83 -10.30 -4.81
CA PHE A 103 6.47 -10.32 -3.39
C PHE A 103 7.60 -9.73 -2.55
N CYS A 104 7.22 -9.00 -1.50
CA CYS A 104 8.16 -8.68 -0.43
C CYS A 104 8.65 -9.98 0.24
N PRO A 105 9.86 -9.99 0.82
CA PRO A 105 10.41 -11.19 1.46
C PRO A 105 9.43 -11.83 2.45
N HIS A 106 9.21 -13.13 2.31
CA HIS A 106 8.34 -13.99 3.12
C HIS A 106 6.84 -13.59 3.17
N ALA A 107 6.40 -12.63 2.33
CA ALA A 107 5.01 -12.17 2.35
C ALA A 107 4.03 -13.27 1.91
N LEU A 108 4.34 -13.97 0.81
CA LEU A 108 3.48 -15.03 0.29
C LEU A 108 3.34 -16.18 1.29
N GLU A 109 4.45 -16.66 1.83
CA GLU A 109 4.51 -17.75 2.79
C GLU A 109 3.76 -17.41 4.08
N THR A 110 3.87 -16.17 4.54
CA THR A 110 3.18 -15.69 5.75
C THR A 110 1.67 -15.64 5.55
N VAL A 111 1.20 -15.08 4.42
CA VAL A 111 -0.23 -15.08 4.09
C VAL A 111 -0.77 -16.50 3.99
N GLN A 112 -0.03 -17.43 3.37
CA GLN A 112 -0.41 -18.83 3.26
C GLN A 112 -0.47 -19.52 4.64
N ALA A 113 0.50 -19.28 5.52
CA ALA A 113 0.58 -19.87 6.85
C ALA A 113 -0.54 -19.40 7.80
N LEU A 114 -1.04 -18.17 7.61
CA LEU A 114 -2.15 -17.61 8.40
C LEU A 114 -3.54 -17.99 7.86
N ARG A 115 -3.61 -18.60 6.68
CA ARG A 115 -4.88 -18.97 6.06
C ARG A 115 -5.66 -19.95 6.94
N GLY A 116 -6.93 -19.61 7.22
CA GLY A 116 -7.81 -20.41 8.08
C GLY A 116 -7.50 -20.31 9.58
N ARG A 117 -6.46 -19.56 9.97
CA ARG A 117 -6.14 -19.31 11.39
C ARG A 117 -6.71 -17.99 11.88
N VAL A 118 -6.63 -16.96 11.06
CA VAL A 118 -7.18 -15.62 11.27
C VAL A 118 -7.82 -15.13 9.98
N ALA A 119 -8.76 -14.20 10.07
CA ALA A 119 -9.28 -13.53 8.89
C ALA A 119 -8.19 -12.62 8.28
N GLN A 120 -8.06 -12.60 6.95
CA GLN A 120 -7.05 -11.82 6.27
C GLN A 120 -7.68 -10.91 5.22
N CYS A 121 -7.41 -9.60 5.29
CA CYS A 121 -7.96 -8.63 4.36
C CYS A 121 -6.85 -7.76 3.74
N ALA A 122 -6.96 -7.45 2.45
CA ALA A 122 -6.20 -6.36 1.86
C ALA A 122 -6.87 -5.03 2.18
N VAL A 123 -6.07 -4.02 2.56
CA VAL A 123 -6.50 -2.64 2.85
C VAL A 123 -5.53 -1.67 2.16
N THR A 124 -5.91 -1.13 0.99
CA THR A 124 -4.99 -0.37 0.14
C THR A 124 -5.53 0.98 -0.31
N ASN A 125 -4.64 1.99 -0.36
CA ASN A 125 -4.91 3.30 -0.95
C ASN A 125 -4.66 3.34 -2.47
N GLY A 126 -4.18 2.26 -3.07
CA GLY A 126 -3.94 2.19 -4.51
C GLY A 126 -5.21 2.38 -5.36
N THR A 127 -5.02 2.59 -6.66
CA THR A 127 -6.15 2.71 -7.60
C THR A 127 -6.78 1.36 -7.88
N LYS A 128 -8.09 1.34 -8.13
CA LYS A 128 -8.82 0.10 -8.43
C LYS A 128 -8.20 -0.66 -9.61
N ILE A 129 -7.87 0.05 -10.70
CA ILE A 129 -7.31 -0.55 -11.91
C ILE A 129 -5.96 -1.25 -11.63
N ALA A 130 -5.09 -0.63 -10.84
CA ALA A 130 -3.80 -1.22 -10.49
C ALA A 130 -3.97 -2.39 -9.51
N GLN A 131 -4.80 -2.22 -8.48
CA GLN A 131 -4.97 -3.22 -7.42
C GLN A 131 -5.69 -4.48 -7.92
N ASP A 132 -6.77 -4.34 -8.68
CA ASP A 132 -7.46 -5.49 -9.27
C ASP A 132 -6.48 -6.37 -10.07
N LYS A 133 -5.63 -5.74 -10.88
CA LYS A 133 -4.64 -6.45 -11.70
C LYS A 133 -3.52 -7.08 -10.86
N LYS A 134 -2.98 -6.35 -9.89
CA LYS A 134 -1.93 -6.86 -8.99
C LYS A 134 -2.42 -8.06 -8.18
N LEU A 135 -3.58 -7.93 -7.54
CA LEU A 135 -4.14 -8.97 -6.69
C LEU A 135 -4.50 -10.23 -7.48
N ALA A 136 -5.09 -10.07 -8.67
CA ALA A 136 -5.40 -11.20 -9.54
C ALA A 136 -4.14 -11.93 -10.04
N ARG A 137 -3.12 -11.19 -10.48
CA ARG A 137 -1.88 -11.78 -11.01
C ARG A 137 -0.98 -12.39 -9.94
N SER A 138 -0.98 -11.82 -8.74
CA SER A 138 -0.27 -12.40 -7.59
C SER A 138 -1.00 -13.61 -6.98
N GLY A 139 -2.31 -13.74 -7.26
CA GLY A 139 -3.17 -14.75 -6.63
C GLY A 139 -3.62 -14.38 -5.22
N LEU A 140 -3.30 -13.18 -4.73
CA LEU A 140 -3.72 -12.68 -3.42
C LEU A 140 -5.26 -12.56 -3.34
N ASP A 141 -5.94 -12.31 -4.45
CA ASP A 141 -7.40 -12.27 -4.55
C ASP A 141 -8.08 -13.59 -4.12
N ARG A 142 -7.37 -14.72 -4.23
CA ARG A 142 -7.85 -16.06 -3.85
C ARG A 142 -7.34 -16.52 -2.48
N MET A 143 -6.39 -15.80 -1.91
CA MET A 143 -5.78 -16.13 -0.61
C MET A 143 -6.36 -15.29 0.53
N LEU A 144 -6.75 -14.06 0.24
CA LEU A 144 -7.32 -13.13 1.21
C LEU A 144 -8.85 -13.24 1.25
N ASP A 145 -9.43 -13.12 2.44
CA ASP A 145 -10.87 -13.26 2.65
C ASP A 145 -11.66 -12.06 2.12
N ARG A 146 -11.07 -10.86 2.15
CA ARG A 146 -11.67 -9.61 1.69
C ARG A 146 -10.62 -8.66 1.13
N ILE A 147 -11.07 -7.75 0.25
CA ILE A 147 -10.24 -6.73 -0.37
C ILE A 147 -10.95 -5.39 -0.25
N PHE A 148 -10.27 -4.39 0.32
CA PHE A 148 -10.75 -3.04 0.48
C PHE A 148 -9.81 -2.08 -0.24
N ILE A 149 -10.29 -1.52 -1.34
CA ILE A 149 -9.58 -0.52 -2.15
C ILE A 149 -10.23 0.82 -1.88
N SER A 150 -9.47 1.84 -1.52
CA SER A 150 -9.99 3.14 -1.12
C SER A 150 -10.91 3.80 -2.15
N GLU A 151 -10.65 3.63 -3.45
CA GLU A 151 -11.55 4.11 -4.51
C GLU A 151 -12.94 3.45 -4.49
N VAL A 152 -13.03 2.21 -4.03
CA VAL A 152 -14.31 1.49 -3.88
C VAL A 152 -14.97 1.84 -2.55
N VAL A 153 -14.16 2.02 -1.51
CA VAL A 153 -14.62 2.40 -0.16
C VAL A 153 -15.13 3.85 -0.13
N GLY A 154 -14.55 4.74 -0.95
CA GLY A 154 -14.86 6.16 -0.96
C GLY A 154 -14.13 6.97 0.13
N ALA A 155 -13.11 6.38 0.75
CA ALA A 155 -12.25 7.02 1.74
C ALA A 155 -10.86 6.39 1.71
N GLU A 156 -9.82 7.16 2.04
CA GLU A 156 -8.43 6.70 2.12
C GLU A 156 -7.98 6.51 3.58
N LYS A 157 -7.03 5.57 3.81
CA LYS A 157 -6.21 5.58 5.02
C LYS A 157 -5.41 6.90 5.05
N PRO A 158 -5.26 7.58 6.18
CA PRO A 158 -5.51 7.16 7.55
C PRO A 158 -6.91 7.50 8.10
N SER A 159 -7.89 7.85 7.25
CA SER A 159 -9.23 8.17 7.71
C SER A 159 -9.91 6.95 8.37
N ALA A 160 -10.52 7.15 9.54
CA ALA A 160 -11.31 6.10 10.20
C ALA A 160 -12.49 5.64 9.32
N ALA A 161 -13.00 6.50 8.43
CA ALA A 161 -14.08 6.15 7.49
C ALA A 161 -13.69 5.01 6.54
N PHE A 162 -12.39 4.87 6.19
CA PHE A 162 -11.90 3.75 5.40
C PHE A 162 -12.16 2.40 6.08
N PHE A 163 -12.07 2.33 7.42
CA PHE A 163 -12.19 1.07 8.17
C PHE A 163 -13.64 0.69 8.49
N ALA A 164 -14.63 1.58 8.30
CA ALA A 164 -16.03 1.28 8.57
C ALA A 164 -16.55 0.03 7.82
N PRO A 165 -16.35 -0.12 6.49
CA PRO A 165 -16.75 -1.35 5.77
C PRO A 165 -15.89 -2.56 6.17
N VAL A 166 -14.64 -2.38 6.60
CA VAL A 166 -13.81 -3.48 7.12
C VAL A 166 -14.46 -4.07 8.37
N PHE A 167 -14.80 -3.22 9.35
CA PHE A 167 -15.47 -3.63 10.57
C PHE A 167 -16.84 -4.28 10.31
N ALA A 168 -17.63 -3.69 9.41
CA ALA A 168 -18.92 -4.27 9.04
C ALA A 168 -18.78 -5.67 8.43
N SER A 169 -17.75 -5.91 7.61
CA SER A 169 -17.53 -7.20 6.94
C SER A 169 -16.96 -8.28 7.87
N LEU A 170 -16.24 -7.88 8.92
CA LEU A 170 -15.63 -8.75 9.92
C LEU A 170 -16.45 -8.82 11.22
N GLY A 171 -17.76 -8.73 11.11
CA GLY A 171 -18.68 -8.70 12.25
C GLY A 171 -18.34 -9.72 13.35
N GLY A 172 -18.27 -9.25 14.61
CA GLY A 172 -17.89 -10.05 15.76
C GLY A 172 -16.38 -10.09 16.06
N ILE A 173 -15.54 -9.40 15.26
CA ILE A 173 -14.12 -9.13 15.57
C ILE A 173 -14.01 -7.64 15.92
N LYS A 174 -13.50 -7.35 17.11
CA LYS A 174 -13.34 -5.97 17.57
C LYS A 174 -12.06 -5.35 16.99
N PRO A 175 -11.97 -4.00 16.89
CA PRO A 175 -10.75 -3.35 16.40
C PRO A 175 -9.47 -3.79 17.13
N GLU A 176 -9.52 -3.95 18.46
CA GLU A 176 -8.40 -4.40 19.29
C GLU A 176 -8.01 -5.88 19.07
N GLU A 177 -8.83 -6.66 18.39
CA GLU A 177 -8.57 -8.04 17.94
C GLU A 177 -8.04 -8.09 16.49
N MET A 178 -7.83 -6.92 15.85
CA MET A 178 -7.28 -6.78 14.51
C MET A 178 -5.86 -6.26 14.56
N LEU A 179 -5.04 -6.65 13.60
CA LEU A 179 -3.68 -6.16 13.39
C LEU A 179 -3.58 -5.58 11.98
N ILE A 180 -3.27 -4.28 11.84
CA ILE A 180 -2.89 -3.72 10.55
C ILE A 180 -1.38 -3.84 10.39
N VAL A 181 -0.95 -4.36 9.25
CA VAL A 181 0.46 -4.50 8.87
C VAL A 181 0.70 -3.66 7.62
N GLY A 182 1.61 -2.70 7.69
CA GLY A 182 1.92 -1.81 6.56
C GLY A 182 3.26 -1.10 6.73
N ASP A 183 3.79 -0.58 5.63
CA ASP A 183 5.07 0.13 5.58
C ASP A 183 4.92 1.64 5.81
N SER A 184 3.72 2.20 5.59
CA SER A 184 3.46 3.63 5.71
C SER A 184 3.10 4.06 7.13
N LEU A 185 3.94 4.92 7.73
CA LEU A 185 3.64 5.54 9.02
C LEU A 185 2.43 6.50 8.95
N THR A 186 2.22 7.14 7.81
CA THR A 186 1.20 8.19 7.62
C THR A 186 -0.16 7.63 7.22
N SER A 187 -0.22 6.49 6.54
CA SER A 187 -1.48 5.84 6.15
C SER A 187 -1.82 4.63 7.03
N ASP A 188 -0.95 3.63 7.11
CA ASP A 188 -1.26 2.37 7.79
C ASP A 188 -1.23 2.50 9.31
N ILE A 189 -0.12 2.97 9.82
CA ILE A 189 0.08 3.07 11.27
C ILE A 189 -0.83 4.14 11.85
N ARG A 190 -0.84 5.34 11.26
CA ARG A 190 -1.76 6.40 11.69
C ARG A 190 -3.23 5.98 11.52
N GLY A 191 -3.55 5.27 10.43
CA GLY A 191 -4.89 4.75 10.18
C GLY A 191 -5.32 3.72 11.21
N GLY A 192 -4.45 2.77 11.56
CA GLY A 192 -4.70 1.80 12.62
C GLY A 192 -4.95 2.46 13.97
N ILE A 193 -4.10 3.43 14.35
CA ILE A 193 -4.28 4.22 15.58
C ILE A 193 -5.63 4.95 15.59
N ASN A 194 -5.98 5.64 14.49
CA ASN A 194 -7.24 6.38 14.38
C ASN A 194 -8.47 5.48 14.45
N ALA A 195 -8.34 4.23 14.04
CA ALA A 195 -9.41 3.23 14.02
C ALA A 195 -9.44 2.30 15.24
N GLY A 196 -8.49 2.44 16.18
CA GLY A 196 -8.36 1.58 17.36
C GLY A 196 -7.87 0.17 17.06
N ILE A 197 -7.22 -0.03 15.90
CA ILE A 197 -6.64 -1.30 15.45
C ILE A 197 -5.20 -1.39 15.94
N ARG A 198 -4.72 -2.56 16.36
CA ARG A 198 -3.31 -2.76 16.66
C ARG A 198 -2.45 -2.56 15.42
N THR A 199 -1.29 -1.98 15.60
CA THR A 199 -0.42 -1.54 14.53
C THR A 199 0.88 -2.34 14.48
N CYS A 200 1.28 -2.71 13.27
CA CYS A 200 2.54 -3.39 12.99
C CYS A 200 3.23 -2.70 11.81
N TRP A 201 4.27 -1.95 12.10
CA TRP A 201 5.05 -1.26 11.10
C TRP A 201 6.06 -2.20 10.44
N TYR A 202 5.91 -2.46 9.15
CA TYR A 202 6.90 -3.17 8.35
C TYR A 202 8.00 -2.20 7.93
N ASN A 203 9.20 -2.38 8.48
CA ASN A 203 10.33 -1.46 8.36
C ASN A 203 11.63 -2.20 8.05
N PRO A 204 11.75 -2.82 6.86
CA PRO A 204 12.96 -3.56 6.49
C PRO A 204 14.20 -2.67 6.38
N GLY A 205 14.01 -1.36 6.16
CA GLY A 205 15.09 -0.37 6.07
C GLY A 205 15.64 0.11 7.42
N GLY A 206 15.04 -0.28 8.55
CA GLY A 206 15.47 0.13 9.89
C GLY A 206 15.36 1.63 10.15
N HIS A 207 14.42 2.32 9.53
CA HIS A 207 14.20 3.75 9.71
C HIS A 207 13.76 4.09 11.14
N ALA A 208 14.16 5.25 11.64
CA ALA A 208 13.70 5.72 12.93
C ALA A 208 12.22 6.12 12.88
N ALA A 209 11.44 5.63 13.85
CA ALA A 209 10.06 6.07 14.02
C ALA A 209 10.01 7.48 14.64
N PRO A 210 9.05 8.33 14.21
CA PRO A 210 8.78 9.59 14.91
C PRO A 210 8.40 9.31 16.37
N PRO A 211 8.98 10.03 17.34
CA PRO A 211 8.80 9.74 18.78
C PRO A 211 7.34 9.91 19.26
N GLU A 212 6.58 10.73 18.55
CA GLU A 212 5.16 10.96 18.82
C GLU A 212 4.23 9.86 18.27
N LEU A 213 4.73 8.99 17.39
CA LEU A 213 3.95 7.93 16.79
C LEU A 213 4.21 6.60 17.50
N ARG A 214 3.30 6.23 18.40
CA ARG A 214 3.38 4.95 19.11
C ARG A 214 2.67 3.87 18.29
N MET A 215 3.39 2.80 18.02
CA MET A 215 2.87 1.60 17.37
C MET A 215 3.08 0.37 18.29
N ASP A 216 2.27 -0.66 18.11
CA ASP A 216 2.34 -1.85 18.97
C ASP A 216 3.51 -2.75 18.60
N HIS A 217 3.80 -2.87 17.30
CA HIS A 217 4.90 -3.68 16.78
C HIS A 217 5.65 -2.97 15.66
N THR A 218 6.95 -3.27 15.57
CA THR A 218 7.81 -2.94 14.41
C THR A 218 8.52 -4.23 14.02
N ILE A 219 8.46 -4.56 12.74
CA ILE A 219 9.07 -5.76 12.16
C ILE A 219 9.96 -5.39 10.98
N SER A 220 11.00 -6.15 10.75
CA SER A 220 11.87 -6.04 9.57
C SER A 220 11.58 -7.13 8.53
N ASP A 221 10.86 -8.16 8.91
CA ASP A 221 10.47 -9.30 8.08
C ASP A 221 8.99 -9.63 8.30
N ILE A 222 8.24 -9.80 7.21
CA ILE A 222 6.82 -10.14 7.26
C ILE A 222 6.56 -11.44 8.02
N ALA A 223 7.49 -12.40 8.01
CA ALA A 223 7.35 -13.64 8.77
C ALA A 223 7.21 -13.45 10.29
N GLU A 224 7.65 -12.33 10.84
CA GLU A 224 7.50 -12.00 12.26
C GLU A 224 6.03 -11.86 12.68
N VAL A 225 5.12 -11.57 11.75
CA VAL A 225 3.68 -11.50 12.00
C VAL A 225 3.14 -12.84 12.53
N LEU A 226 3.69 -13.97 12.09
CA LEU A 226 3.30 -15.30 12.62
C LEU A 226 3.48 -15.39 14.13
N GLN A 227 4.62 -14.90 14.63
CA GLN A 227 4.91 -14.91 16.06
C GLN A 227 4.01 -13.93 16.85
N ILE A 228 3.67 -12.79 16.26
CA ILE A 228 2.77 -11.79 16.87
C ILE A 228 1.38 -12.43 17.06
N VAL A 229 0.85 -13.06 16.02
CA VAL A 229 -0.45 -13.75 16.06
C VAL A 229 -0.42 -14.90 17.08
N GLU A 230 0.61 -15.74 17.08
CA GLU A 230 0.73 -16.86 18.00
C GLU A 230 0.85 -16.45 19.48
N LYS A 231 1.57 -15.37 19.77
CA LYS A 231 1.72 -14.86 21.13
C LYS A 231 0.44 -14.23 21.66
N SER A 232 -0.41 -13.68 20.79
CA SER A 232 -1.68 -13.09 21.18
C SER A 232 -2.72 -14.13 21.60
N ALA A 233 -2.59 -15.38 21.14
CA ALA A 233 -3.50 -16.49 21.44
C ALA A 233 -3.19 -17.23 22.77
N ARG A 234 -2.14 -16.80 23.47
CA ARG A 234 -1.70 -17.36 24.79
C ARG A 234 -2.09 -16.43 25.93
#